data_8446a0125750fb2d65dad187b3e1757d
#
_entry.id   8446a0125750fb2d65dad187b3e1757d
#
_cell.length_a   1.000
_cell.length_b   1.000
_cell.length_c   1.000
_cell.angle_alpha   90.00
_cell.angle_beta   90.00
_cell.angle_gamma   90.00
#
_symmetry.space_group_name_H-M   'P 1'
#
loop_
_entity.id
_entity.type
_entity.pdbx_description
1 polymer ?
#
loop_
_entity_poly.entity_id
_entity_poly.type
_entity_poly.pdbx_seq_one_letter_code
_entity_poly.pdbx_strand_id
1 'polypeptide(L)'
;EVSWAGGALLVVGALAGSQIGVWLLRRLPASSLPWILIGFTLFVIVSQYLHVPTREGIVSLTPASCALLILVGVCAGILSGLVGVGGGSVIVPGMELAVGAGDLIARGTSLLVMIPTGIAGTVTNLRHRMVDLRVGLIVGASAAATAPAGRLVATLVSPSVGAILFNIFLLSIIASTILKMRKKARAQG
;
A
#
# COMPACT_ATOMS: atom_id res chain seq x y z
N GLU A 1 6.72 -17.71 5.67
CA GLU A 1 5.47 -18.24 6.24
C GLU A 1 4.35 -17.22 6.05
N VAL A 2 3.11 -17.67 5.93
CA VAL A 2 1.93 -16.84 5.71
C VAL A 2 0.86 -17.24 6.72
N SER A 3 0.28 -16.25 7.41
CA SER A 3 -0.88 -16.48 8.27
C SER A 3 -2.16 -16.53 7.44
N TRP A 4 -2.62 -17.73 7.08
CA TRP A 4 -3.83 -17.91 6.25
C TRP A 4 -5.08 -17.34 6.88
N ALA A 5 -5.27 -17.57 8.19
CA ALA A 5 -6.44 -17.05 8.92
C ALA A 5 -6.38 -15.51 9.05
N GLY A 6 -5.23 -14.96 9.44
CA GLY A 6 -5.01 -13.51 9.49
C GLY A 6 -5.16 -12.87 8.11
N GLY A 7 -4.65 -13.53 7.06
CA GLY A 7 -4.79 -13.10 5.69
C GLY A 7 -6.24 -13.04 5.22
N ALA A 8 -7.06 -14.04 5.55
CA ALA A 8 -8.48 -14.07 5.19
C ALA A 8 -9.25 -12.90 5.84
N LEU A 9 -9.00 -12.62 7.11
CA LEU A 9 -9.63 -11.49 7.82
C LEU A 9 -9.22 -10.14 7.21
N LEU A 10 -7.94 -9.99 6.89
CA LEU A 10 -7.41 -8.81 6.20
C LEU A 10 -8.03 -8.65 4.80
N VAL A 11 -8.19 -9.74 4.04
CA VAL A 11 -8.82 -9.71 2.71
C VAL A 11 -10.26 -9.20 2.81
N VAL A 12 -11.04 -9.71 3.75
CA VAL A 12 -12.43 -9.26 3.94
C VAL A 12 -12.46 -7.75 4.25
N GLY A 13 -11.64 -7.29 5.21
CA GLY A 13 -11.52 -5.87 5.54
C GLY A 13 -11.05 -5.04 4.34
N ALA A 14 -10.01 -5.49 3.65
CA ALA A 14 -9.41 -4.76 2.55
C ALA A 14 -10.31 -4.69 1.30
N LEU A 15 -11.09 -5.73 1.01
CA LEU A 15 -12.10 -5.70 -0.06
C LEU A 15 -13.19 -4.67 0.24
N ALA A 16 -13.74 -4.67 1.45
CA ALA A 16 -14.72 -3.67 1.88
C ALA A 16 -14.12 -2.25 1.85
N GLY A 17 -12.92 -2.09 2.41
CA GLY A 17 -12.19 -0.82 2.43
C GLY A 17 -11.88 -0.29 1.03
N SER A 18 -11.46 -1.15 0.10
CA SER A 18 -11.13 -0.73 -1.27
C SER A 18 -12.35 -0.16 -2.02
N GLN A 19 -13.54 -0.72 -1.82
CA GLN A 19 -14.78 -0.18 -2.40
C GLN A 19 -15.10 1.20 -1.82
N ILE A 20 -14.95 1.35 -0.50
CA ILE A 20 -15.10 2.65 0.18
C ILE A 20 -14.06 3.64 -0.35
N GLY A 21 -12.80 3.22 -0.52
CA GLY A 21 -11.72 4.04 -1.05
C GLY A 21 -12.00 4.56 -2.47
N VAL A 22 -12.44 3.68 -3.39
CA VAL A 22 -12.82 4.07 -4.75
C VAL A 22 -14.06 4.98 -4.75
N TRP A 23 -15.06 4.71 -3.90
CA TRP A 23 -16.21 5.58 -3.75
C TRP A 23 -15.82 6.97 -3.25
N LEU A 24 -14.94 7.03 -2.24
CA LEU A 24 -14.42 8.29 -1.70
C LEU A 24 -13.58 9.04 -2.73
N LEU A 25 -12.75 8.35 -3.51
CA LEU A 25 -11.98 8.92 -4.62
C LEU A 25 -12.85 9.68 -5.61
N ARG A 26 -14.06 9.18 -5.88
CA ARG A 26 -15.02 9.82 -6.80
C ARG A 26 -15.72 11.05 -6.22
N ARG A 27 -15.79 11.16 -4.90
CA ARG A 27 -16.43 12.28 -4.20
C ARG A 27 -15.46 13.37 -3.79
N LEU A 28 -14.20 13.04 -3.63
CA LEU A 28 -13.18 14.00 -3.24
C LEU A 28 -12.84 14.95 -4.41
N PRO A 29 -12.68 16.24 -4.15
CA PRO A 29 -12.18 17.17 -5.16
C PRO A 29 -10.75 16.78 -5.56
N ALA A 30 -10.44 16.94 -6.85
CA ALA A 30 -9.13 16.59 -7.42
C ALA A 30 -7.95 17.30 -6.72
N SER A 31 -8.21 18.41 -6.05
CA SER A 31 -7.22 19.16 -5.25
C SER A 31 -6.82 18.46 -3.94
N SER A 32 -7.65 17.57 -3.41
CA SER A 32 -7.36 16.83 -2.17
C SER A 32 -6.46 15.62 -2.39
N LEU A 33 -6.47 15.02 -3.59
CA LEU A 33 -5.70 13.81 -3.90
C LEU A 33 -4.18 13.95 -3.68
N PRO A 34 -3.53 15.07 -4.10
CA PRO A 34 -2.10 15.26 -3.81
C PRO A 34 -1.80 15.32 -2.31
N TRP A 35 -2.68 15.90 -1.49
CA TRP A 35 -2.50 15.98 -0.05
C TRP A 35 -2.64 14.62 0.63
N ILE A 36 -3.57 13.80 0.16
CA ILE A 36 -3.72 12.42 0.63
C ILE A 36 -2.47 11.60 0.30
N LEU A 37 -1.94 11.75 -0.93
CA LEU A 37 -0.71 11.09 -1.34
C LEU A 37 0.48 11.52 -0.49
N ILE A 38 0.65 12.81 -0.23
CA ILE A 38 1.73 13.34 0.61
C ILE A 38 1.59 12.81 2.04
N GLY A 39 0.40 12.90 2.63
CA GLY A 39 0.13 12.40 3.99
C GLY A 39 0.42 10.90 4.12
N PHE A 40 -0.02 10.12 3.14
CA PHE A 40 0.26 8.68 3.08
C PHE A 40 1.75 8.39 2.95
N THR A 41 2.46 9.10 2.07
CA THR A 41 3.90 8.92 1.88
C THR A 41 4.69 9.27 3.14
N LEU A 42 4.30 10.34 3.84
CA LEU A 42 4.88 10.70 5.14
C LEU A 42 4.59 9.64 6.21
N PHE A 43 3.37 9.11 6.25
CA PHE A 43 3.02 8.00 7.14
C PHE A 43 3.92 6.79 6.90
N VAL A 44 4.17 6.41 5.65
CA VAL A 44 5.06 5.29 5.30
C VAL A 44 6.50 5.56 5.75
N ILE A 45 7.03 6.77 5.55
CA ILE A 45 8.37 7.15 6.01
C ILE A 45 8.45 7.04 7.54
N VAL A 46 7.51 7.65 8.26
CA VAL A 46 7.50 7.65 9.72
C VAL A 46 7.35 6.24 10.29
N SER A 47 6.50 5.41 9.69
CA SER A 47 6.29 4.03 10.13
C SER A 47 7.57 3.18 10.05
N GLN A 48 8.44 3.43 9.06
CA GLN A 48 9.73 2.74 8.96
C GLN A 48 10.69 3.07 10.11
N TYR A 49 10.64 4.29 10.65
CA TYR A 49 11.52 4.70 11.75
C TYR A 49 10.96 4.31 13.12
N LEU A 50 9.65 4.24 13.27
CA LEU A 50 9.00 3.83 14.51
C LEU A 50 9.02 2.32 14.72
N HIS A 51 9.31 1.57 13.66
CA HIS A 51 9.17 0.12 13.68
C HIS A 51 10.54 -0.55 13.77
N VAL A 52 10.77 -1.29 14.88
CA VAL A 52 11.89 -2.23 14.99
C VAL A 52 11.35 -3.60 14.60
N PRO A 53 11.72 -4.14 13.42
CA PRO A 53 11.17 -5.40 12.96
C PRO A 53 11.58 -6.54 13.92
N THR A 54 10.62 -7.13 14.59
CA THR A 54 10.82 -8.38 15.34
C THR A 54 10.73 -9.56 14.38
N ARG A 55 11.79 -10.35 14.29
CA ARG A 55 11.86 -11.50 13.33
C ARG A 55 10.95 -12.67 13.74
N GLU A 56 10.55 -12.77 15.00
CA GLU A 56 9.91 -13.96 15.58
C GLU A 56 8.59 -13.63 16.30
N GLY A 57 7.67 -12.95 15.64
CA GLY A 57 6.33 -12.74 16.17
C GLY A 57 5.39 -13.88 15.77
N ILE A 58 4.77 -14.57 16.73
CA ILE A 58 3.70 -15.53 16.50
C ILE A 58 2.37 -14.80 16.55
N VAL A 59 1.57 -14.90 15.49
CA VAL A 59 0.24 -14.29 15.44
C VAL A 59 -0.70 -15.04 16.39
N SER A 60 -1.05 -14.40 17.50
CA SER A 60 -2.07 -14.92 18.43
C SER A 60 -3.46 -14.43 17.98
N LEU A 61 -4.28 -15.35 17.50
CA LEU A 61 -5.66 -15.06 17.07
C LEU A 61 -6.58 -15.03 18.30
N THR A 62 -6.69 -13.86 18.92
CA THR A 62 -7.75 -13.56 19.90
C THR A 62 -8.90 -12.83 19.22
N PRO A 63 -10.12 -12.82 19.80
CA PRO A 63 -11.23 -12.04 19.22
C PRO A 63 -10.89 -10.57 18.99
N ALA A 64 -10.09 -9.97 19.89
CA ALA A 64 -9.60 -8.60 19.73
C ALA A 64 -8.63 -8.46 18.56
N SER A 65 -7.70 -9.42 18.40
CA SER A 65 -6.77 -9.44 17.26
C SER A 65 -7.49 -9.60 15.92
N CYS A 66 -8.55 -10.41 15.88
CA CYS A 66 -9.37 -10.55 14.66
C CYS A 66 -10.06 -9.24 14.28
N ALA A 67 -10.63 -8.52 15.24
CA ALA A 67 -11.23 -7.21 15.00
C ALA A 67 -10.20 -6.18 14.53
N LEU A 68 -9.02 -6.16 15.13
CA LEU A 68 -7.91 -5.28 14.73
C LEU A 68 -7.41 -5.60 13.31
N LEU A 69 -7.30 -6.88 12.94
CA LEU A 69 -6.90 -7.27 11.58
C LEU A 69 -7.92 -6.82 10.54
N ILE A 70 -9.21 -6.95 10.82
CA ILE A 70 -10.26 -6.44 9.93
C ILE A 70 -10.15 -4.91 9.81
N LEU A 71 -9.95 -4.20 10.90
CA LEU A 71 -9.78 -2.75 10.90
C LEU A 71 -8.55 -2.32 10.08
N VAL A 72 -7.42 -2.97 10.29
CA VAL A 72 -6.19 -2.76 9.50
C VAL A 72 -6.46 -3.03 8.02
N GLY A 73 -7.17 -4.12 7.71
CA GLY A 73 -7.59 -4.44 6.35
C GLY A 73 -8.46 -3.33 5.73
N VAL A 74 -9.46 -2.85 6.46
CA VAL A 74 -10.34 -1.75 5.99
C VAL A 74 -9.52 -0.48 5.74
N CYS A 75 -8.67 -0.06 6.67
CA CYS A 75 -7.81 1.13 6.50
C CYS A 75 -6.87 0.98 5.31
N ALA A 76 -6.21 -0.18 5.19
CA ALA A 76 -5.33 -0.49 4.06
C ALA A 76 -6.08 -0.51 2.74
N GLY A 77 -7.29 -1.08 2.72
CA GLY A 77 -8.18 -1.11 1.56
C GLY A 77 -8.61 0.29 1.12
N ILE A 78 -9.03 1.14 2.05
CA ILE A 78 -9.39 2.54 1.75
C ILE A 78 -8.22 3.28 1.11
N LEU A 79 -7.04 3.20 1.72
CA LEU A 79 -5.84 3.85 1.19
C LEU A 79 -5.41 3.25 -0.16
N SER A 80 -5.52 1.94 -0.32
CA SER A 80 -5.28 1.27 -1.60
C SER A 80 -6.25 1.75 -2.70
N GLY A 81 -7.53 1.89 -2.38
CA GLY A 81 -8.55 2.38 -3.30
C GLY A 81 -8.38 3.86 -3.67
N LEU A 82 -7.89 4.69 -2.74
CA LEU A 82 -7.64 6.11 -2.95
C LEU A 82 -6.34 6.38 -3.74
N VAL A 83 -5.25 5.71 -3.37
CA VAL A 83 -3.89 6.00 -3.85
C VAL A 83 -3.43 5.00 -4.91
N GLY A 84 -4.01 3.78 -4.91
CA GLY A 84 -3.64 2.72 -5.85
C GLY A 84 -2.34 1.98 -5.49
N VAL A 85 -1.87 2.06 -4.24
CA VAL A 85 -0.58 1.48 -3.78
C VAL A 85 -0.69 0.00 -3.37
N GLY A 86 -1.90 -0.58 -3.42
CA GLY A 86 -2.11 -2.00 -3.10
C GLY A 86 -2.16 -2.36 -1.62
N GLY A 87 -2.14 -1.38 -0.70
CA GLY A 87 -2.36 -1.56 0.75
C GLY A 87 -1.22 -2.22 1.53
N GLY A 88 -0.22 -2.82 0.89
CA GLY A 88 0.87 -3.54 1.56
C GLY A 88 1.66 -2.69 2.56
N SER A 89 1.89 -1.43 2.22
CA SER A 89 2.58 -0.45 3.07
C SER A 89 1.82 -0.08 4.37
N VAL A 90 0.54 -0.43 4.47
CA VAL A 90 -0.27 -0.27 5.68
C VAL A 90 -0.48 -1.60 6.38
N ILE A 91 -0.66 -2.69 5.61
CA ILE A 91 -0.89 -4.03 6.16
C ILE A 91 0.31 -4.50 6.97
N VAL A 92 1.54 -4.29 6.46
CA VAL A 92 2.75 -4.75 7.16
C VAL A 92 2.85 -4.12 8.56
N PRO A 93 3.00 -2.79 8.71
CA PRO A 93 3.07 -2.18 10.04
C PRO A 93 1.80 -2.40 10.84
N GLY A 94 0.64 -2.47 10.20
CA GLY A 94 -0.63 -2.75 10.86
C GLY A 94 -0.69 -4.15 11.50
N MET A 95 -0.19 -5.19 10.82
CA MET A 95 -0.11 -6.55 11.38
C MET A 95 0.90 -6.63 12.54
N GLU A 96 2.04 -6.00 12.37
CA GLU A 96 3.09 -6.01 13.39
C GLU A 96 2.62 -5.32 14.68
N LEU A 97 1.95 -4.17 14.56
CA LEU A 97 1.41 -3.42 15.70
C LEU A 97 0.15 -4.06 16.31
N ALA A 98 -0.76 -4.59 15.48
CA ALA A 98 -2.05 -5.08 15.94
C ALA A 98 -1.98 -6.49 16.55
N VAL A 99 -1.11 -7.35 16.01
CA VAL A 99 -1.05 -8.78 16.40
C VAL A 99 0.36 -9.28 16.69
N GLY A 100 1.36 -8.39 16.68
CA GLY A 100 2.75 -8.77 16.93
C GLY A 100 3.33 -9.71 15.89
N ALA A 101 2.81 -9.70 14.65
CA ALA A 101 3.30 -10.56 13.59
C ALA A 101 4.75 -10.25 13.25
N GLY A 102 5.57 -11.28 13.06
CA GLY A 102 6.93 -11.09 12.56
C GLY A 102 6.95 -10.51 11.14
N ASP A 103 7.99 -9.76 10.80
CA ASP A 103 8.15 -9.05 9.52
C ASP A 103 7.93 -9.95 8.29
N LEU A 104 8.46 -11.18 8.30
CA LEU A 104 8.27 -12.15 7.21
C LEU A 104 6.81 -12.58 7.04
N ILE A 105 6.10 -12.80 8.16
CA ILE A 105 4.68 -13.20 8.15
C ILE A 105 3.83 -12.02 7.67
N ALA A 106 4.09 -10.81 8.15
CA ALA A 106 3.38 -9.61 7.76
C ALA A 106 3.54 -9.31 6.27
N ARG A 107 4.78 -9.38 5.74
CA ARG A 107 5.05 -9.18 4.30
C ARG A 107 4.43 -10.26 3.43
N GLY A 108 4.60 -11.54 3.79
CA GLY A 108 4.01 -12.65 3.05
C GLY A 108 2.49 -12.57 3.03
N THR A 109 1.86 -12.25 4.16
CA THR A 109 0.41 -12.09 4.25
C THR A 109 -0.08 -10.85 3.48
N SER A 110 0.67 -9.73 3.51
CA SER A 110 0.31 -8.54 2.73
C SER A 110 0.30 -8.81 1.22
N LEU A 111 1.28 -9.56 0.70
CA LEU A 111 1.31 -9.97 -0.71
C LEU A 111 0.11 -10.84 -1.08
N LEU A 112 -0.29 -11.77 -0.20
CA LEU A 112 -1.48 -12.58 -0.41
C LEU A 112 -2.75 -11.71 -0.49
N VAL A 113 -2.89 -10.71 0.39
CA VAL A 113 -4.03 -9.78 0.42
C VAL A 113 -4.05 -8.86 -0.81
N MET A 114 -2.89 -8.50 -1.35
CA MET A 114 -2.80 -7.64 -2.54
C MET A 114 -3.41 -8.27 -3.79
N ILE A 115 -3.40 -9.59 -3.92
CA ILE A 115 -3.97 -10.28 -5.10
C ILE A 115 -5.47 -10.03 -5.21
N PRO A 116 -6.32 -10.44 -4.25
CA PRO A 116 -7.77 -10.23 -4.35
C PRO A 116 -8.16 -8.74 -4.32
N THR A 117 -7.45 -7.91 -3.57
CA THR A 117 -7.73 -6.46 -3.54
C THR A 117 -7.35 -5.76 -4.83
N GLY A 118 -6.26 -6.15 -5.47
CA GLY A 118 -5.85 -5.65 -6.78
C GLY A 118 -6.85 -6.03 -7.87
N ILE A 119 -7.34 -7.27 -7.88
CA ILE A 119 -8.38 -7.73 -8.81
C ILE A 119 -9.66 -6.92 -8.59
N ALA A 120 -10.15 -6.83 -7.34
CA ALA A 120 -11.36 -6.09 -7.02
C ALA A 120 -11.25 -4.61 -7.37
N GLY A 121 -10.13 -3.96 -7.04
CA GLY A 121 -9.87 -2.56 -7.40
C GLY A 121 -9.83 -2.34 -8.92
N THR A 122 -9.16 -3.23 -9.66
CA THR A 122 -9.10 -3.16 -11.12
C THR A 122 -10.49 -3.32 -11.75
N VAL A 123 -11.28 -4.32 -11.32
CA VAL A 123 -12.64 -4.53 -11.82
C VAL A 123 -13.52 -3.30 -11.53
N THR A 124 -13.43 -2.74 -10.34
CA THR A 124 -14.20 -1.55 -9.96
C THR A 124 -13.81 -0.34 -10.80
N ASN A 125 -12.52 -0.09 -10.97
CA ASN A 125 -12.02 1.04 -11.76
C ASN A 125 -12.33 0.88 -13.26
N LEU A 126 -12.29 -0.33 -13.81
CA LEU A 126 -12.72 -0.63 -15.18
C LEU A 126 -14.21 -0.36 -15.39
N ARG A 127 -15.06 -0.81 -14.47
CA ARG A 127 -16.52 -0.54 -14.53
C ARG A 127 -16.82 0.96 -14.54
N HIS A 128 -16.00 1.75 -13.89
CA HIS A 128 -16.14 3.20 -13.83
C HIS A 128 -15.36 3.95 -14.91
N ARG A 129 -14.72 3.23 -15.85
CA ARG A 129 -13.90 3.81 -16.94
C ARG A 129 -12.79 4.74 -16.45
N MET A 130 -12.24 4.46 -15.26
CA MET A 130 -11.17 5.25 -14.66
C MET A 130 -9.77 4.75 -15.06
N VAL A 131 -9.66 3.58 -15.65
CA VAL A 131 -8.40 2.91 -16.00
C VAL A 131 -8.45 2.41 -17.44
N ASP A 132 -7.36 2.63 -18.17
CA ASP A 132 -7.11 1.99 -19.46
C ASP A 132 -6.40 0.64 -19.22
N LEU A 133 -7.09 -0.45 -19.56
CA LEU A 133 -6.58 -1.80 -19.36
C LEU A 133 -5.30 -2.07 -20.17
N ARG A 134 -5.17 -1.48 -21.37
CA ARG A 134 -3.98 -1.67 -22.23
C ARG A 134 -2.75 -1.07 -21.56
N VAL A 135 -2.87 0.16 -21.07
CA VAL A 135 -1.80 0.83 -20.34
C VAL A 135 -1.46 0.06 -19.07
N GLY A 136 -2.49 -0.37 -18.33
CA GLY A 136 -2.30 -1.17 -17.11
C GLY A 136 -1.56 -2.49 -17.36
N LEU A 137 -1.88 -3.20 -18.45
CA LEU A 137 -1.20 -4.45 -18.82
C LEU A 137 0.25 -4.22 -19.24
N ILE A 138 0.53 -3.18 -20.03
CA ILE A 138 1.90 -2.86 -20.45
C ILE A 138 2.77 -2.52 -19.23
N VAL A 139 2.26 -1.65 -18.35
CA VAL A 139 2.98 -1.26 -17.11
C VAL A 139 3.16 -2.46 -16.19
N GLY A 140 2.11 -3.28 -16.00
CA GLY A 140 2.17 -4.47 -15.16
C GLY A 140 3.15 -5.53 -15.70
N ALA A 141 3.13 -5.79 -16.99
CA ALA A 141 4.07 -6.73 -17.63
C ALA A 141 5.52 -6.22 -17.53
N SER A 142 5.75 -4.92 -17.76
CA SER A 142 7.08 -4.31 -17.61
C SER A 142 7.57 -4.41 -16.16
N ALA A 143 6.71 -4.15 -15.18
CA ALA A 143 7.04 -4.29 -13.75
C ALA A 143 7.37 -5.75 -13.40
N ALA A 144 6.56 -6.70 -13.87
CA ALA A 144 6.80 -8.13 -13.64
C ALA A 144 8.12 -8.60 -14.27
N ALA A 145 8.44 -8.14 -15.49
CA ALA A 145 9.68 -8.49 -16.18
C ALA A 145 10.92 -7.91 -15.49
N THR A 146 10.82 -6.73 -14.87
CA THR A 146 11.95 -6.07 -14.18
C THR A 146 12.10 -6.51 -12.71
N ALA A 147 11.06 -7.09 -12.11
CA ALA A 147 11.08 -7.52 -10.71
C ALA A 147 12.23 -8.49 -10.34
N PRO A 148 12.57 -9.52 -11.17
CA PRO A 148 13.70 -10.39 -10.87
C PRO A 148 15.04 -9.66 -10.84
N ALA A 149 15.26 -8.71 -11.76
CA ALA A 149 16.46 -7.88 -11.78
C ALA A 149 16.54 -6.98 -10.55
N GLY A 150 15.40 -6.36 -10.16
CA GLY A 150 15.30 -5.58 -8.92
C GLY A 150 15.63 -6.41 -7.67
N ARG A 151 15.16 -7.66 -7.61
CA ARG A 151 15.51 -8.58 -6.51
C ARG A 151 17.01 -8.86 -6.46
N LEU A 152 17.67 -9.15 -7.59
CA LEU A 152 19.11 -9.37 -7.64
C LEU A 152 19.88 -8.15 -7.12
N VAL A 153 19.51 -6.94 -7.56
CA VAL A 153 20.12 -5.71 -7.05
C VAL A 153 19.89 -5.56 -5.55
N ALA A 154 18.68 -5.84 -5.07
CA ALA A 154 18.34 -5.73 -3.65
C ALA A 154 19.13 -6.70 -2.76
N THR A 155 19.57 -7.87 -3.27
CA THR A 155 20.43 -8.80 -2.51
C THR A 155 21.87 -8.34 -2.41
N LEU A 156 22.32 -7.46 -3.32
CA LEU A 156 23.67 -6.88 -3.33
C LEU A 156 23.79 -5.63 -2.45
N VAL A 157 22.65 -5.06 -2.07
CA VAL A 157 22.58 -3.82 -1.31
C VAL A 157 22.26 -4.13 0.16
N SER A 158 22.99 -3.48 1.09
CA SER A 158 22.67 -3.64 2.51
C SER A 158 21.26 -3.09 2.85
N PRO A 159 20.55 -3.66 3.82
CA PRO A 159 19.21 -3.21 4.20
C PRO A 159 19.14 -1.70 4.50
N SER A 160 20.16 -1.16 5.14
CA SER A 160 20.25 0.28 5.46
C SER A 160 20.32 1.16 4.22
N VAL A 161 21.15 0.77 3.22
CA VAL A 161 21.25 1.50 1.94
C VAL A 161 19.96 1.38 1.15
N GLY A 162 19.32 0.19 1.16
CA GLY A 162 18.01 -0.01 0.55
C GLY A 162 16.93 0.90 1.15
N ALA A 163 16.88 1.03 2.47
CA ALA A 163 15.97 1.94 3.17
C ALA A 163 16.22 3.41 2.81
N ILE A 164 17.48 3.84 2.74
CA ILE A 164 17.85 5.21 2.34
C ILE A 164 17.40 5.49 0.91
N LEU A 165 17.70 4.60 -0.04
CA LEU A 165 17.29 4.74 -1.44
C LEU A 165 15.77 4.82 -1.58
N PHE A 166 15.04 3.99 -0.83
CA PHE A 166 13.58 4.01 -0.81
C PHE A 166 13.04 5.32 -0.25
N ASN A 167 13.60 5.84 0.84
CA ASN A 167 13.21 7.13 1.40
C ASN A 167 13.50 8.30 0.44
N ILE A 168 14.64 8.29 -0.26
CA ILE A 168 14.94 9.28 -1.30
C ILE A 168 13.89 9.22 -2.41
N PHE A 169 13.51 8.02 -2.85
CA PHE A 169 12.46 7.83 -3.84
C PHE A 169 11.11 8.41 -3.35
N LEU A 170 10.70 8.12 -2.10
CA LEU A 170 9.49 8.67 -1.51
C LEU A 170 9.51 10.20 -1.41
N LEU A 171 10.62 10.79 -1.00
CA LEU A 171 10.81 12.23 -0.96
C LEU A 171 10.73 12.86 -2.36
N SER A 172 11.25 12.18 -3.39
CA SER A 172 11.14 12.64 -4.78
C SER A 172 9.69 12.67 -5.27
N ILE A 173 8.86 11.70 -4.84
CA ILE A 173 7.42 11.68 -5.12
C ILE A 173 6.74 12.89 -4.47
N ILE A 174 7.03 13.17 -3.20
CA ILE A 174 6.49 14.35 -2.49
C ILE A 174 6.89 15.64 -3.22
N ALA A 175 8.17 15.80 -3.52
CA ALA A 175 8.68 17.00 -4.21
C ALA A 175 8.01 17.19 -5.58
N SER A 176 7.92 16.12 -6.40
CA SER A 176 7.29 16.18 -7.70
C SER A 176 5.79 16.51 -7.61
N THR A 177 5.11 16.01 -6.59
CA THR A 177 3.69 16.30 -6.33
C THR A 177 3.49 17.76 -5.97
N ILE A 178 4.31 18.29 -5.06
CA ILE A 178 4.26 19.72 -4.67
C ILE A 178 4.57 20.63 -5.88
N LEU A 179 5.55 20.29 -6.69
CA LEU A 179 5.88 21.05 -7.90
C LEU A 179 4.72 21.09 -8.90
N LYS A 180 4.05 19.95 -9.10
CA LYS A 180 2.83 19.88 -9.96
C LYS A 180 1.70 20.73 -9.41
N MET A 181 1.48 20.72 -8.09
CA MET A 181 0.47 21.58 -7.43
C MET A 181 0.77 23.06 -7.64
N ARG A 182 2.03 23.47 -7.42
CA ARG A 182 2.46 24.86 -7.62
C ARG A 182 2.32 25.33 -9.07
N LYS A 183 2.68 24.46 -10.05
CA LYS A 183 2.49 24.78 -11.48
C LYS A 183 1.02 24.96 -11.84
N LYS A 184 0.13 24.09 -11.30
CA LYS A 184 -1.31 24.19 -11.53
C LYS A 184 -1.90 25.46 -10.93
N ALA A 185 -1.48 25.84 -9.72
CA ALA A 185 -1.91 27.09 -9.08
C ALA A 185 -1.48 28.34 -9.87
N ARG A 186 -0.25 28.34 -10.44
CA ARG A 186 0.24 29.46 -11.27
C ARG A 186 -0.43 29.55 -12.65
N ALA A 187 -1.02 28.48 -13.14
CA ALA A 187 -1.71 28.46 -14.44
C ALA A 187 -3.19 28.89 -14.33
N GLN A 188 -3.71 29.01 -13.11
CA GLN A 188 -5.10 29.37 -12.83
C GLN A 188 -5.26 30.79 -12.21
N GLY A 189 -4.17 31.47 -11.91
CA GLY A 189 -4.13 32.89 -11.49
C GLY A 189 -3.46 33.72 -12.58
#